data_b7d76d794b2db65eb187bf746817dd62
#
_entry.id   b7d76d794b2db65eb187bf746817dd62
#
_cell.length_a   1.000
_cell.length_b   1.000
_cell.length_c   1.000
_cell.angle_alpha   90.00
_cell.angle_beta   90.00
_cell.angle_gamma   90.00
#
_symmetry.space_group_name_H-M   'P 1'
#
loop_
_entity.id
_entity.type
_entity.pdbx_description
1 polymer ?
#
loop_
_entity_poly.entity_id
_entity_poly.type
_entity_poly.pdbx_seq_one_letter_code
_entity_poly.pdbx_strand_id
1 'polypeptide(L)'
;MAKLKLKPPAFKWAPFSNKQLKVLTWWMPESPHHDKDAIICDGSVRAGKTVCMSFSFIAWGMDTFRGEQFGMSGKTIGALRRNVVGPLKRMLASRGYHVHDNRSENVLTVTRGLISNRFFLFGGRDESSQDLIAGITLAGMFFDEVALMPKSFVDQATARCSVDGAKLWFNCNPAGPYHWFKKEWLDQLQKKHALHLHFTMEDNLSLSERVRERYRRMYSGIFYQRYILGLWVMAEGVIFSKFNDAIHKKLRDWFPDKFDRKFICIDYGANNPTAFLKYGVRGNVYYELDEYYHNIRHKGEKTNGEYADDLEAFLDGDEYSIFIDPSAKAFIIELKKRGINNIRAAVNTVLDGIQTVSNRFQNNELYICADNTNSLQELVSYVWDEKAAERGEDKPIKQNDHTCDARRYGIHTDYLLQRVKQRKKEREERSDHDVGWV
;
A
#
# COMPACT_ATOMS: atom_id res chain seq x y z
N MET A 1 9.27 -11.58 39.02
CA MET A 1 8.22 -12.45 38.46
C MET A 1 8.45 -12.58 36.95
N ALA A 2 8.75 -13.77 36.46
CA ALA A 2 8.92 -14.01 35.01
C ALA A 2 7.55 -13.96 34.37
N LYS A 3 7.35 -13.03 33.41
CA LYS A 3 6.15 -12.97 32.59
C LYS A 3 6.00 -14.28 31.83
N LEU A 4 5.01 -15.09 32.16
CA LEU A 4 4.60 -16.24 31.38
C LEU A 4 4.32 -15.77 29.96
N LYS A 5 5.21 -16.11 29.02
CA LYS A 5 4.95 -15.89 27.59
C LYS A 5 3.91 -16.92 27.17
N LEU A 6 2.65 -16.53 27.09
CA LEU A 6 1.60 -17.33 26.49
C LEU A 6 2.05 -17.75 25.08
N LYS A 7 2.05 -19.04 24.81
CA LYS A 7 2.35 -19.55 23.46
C LYS A 7 1.27 -19.01 22.51
N PRO A 8 1.65 -18.41 21.39
CA PRO A 8 0.65 -17.96 20.41
C PRO A 8 -0.20 -19.15 19.97
N PRO A 9 -1.51 -18.94 19.72
CA PRO A 9 -2.40 -20.02 19.31
C PRO A 9 -1.87 -20.72 18.06
N ALA A 10 -2.02 -22.04 18.01
CA ALA A 10 -1.59 -22.86 16.87
C ALA A 10 -2.24 -22.35 15.56
N PHE A 11 -1.50 -22.36 14.47
CA PHE A 11 -2.03 -21.98 13.17
C PHE A 11 -3.13 -22.95 12.73
N LYS A 12 -4.33 -22.41 12.45
CA LYS A 12 -5.45 -23.21 11.93
C LYS A 12 -5.43 -23.15 10.39
N TRP A 13 -5.26 -24.30 9.77
CA TRP A 13 -5.35 -24.44 8.32
C TRP A 13 -6.82 -24.39 7.88
N ALA A 14 -7.12 -23.57 6.91
CA ALA A 14 -8.38 -23.60 6.17
C ALA A 14 -8.21 -24.49 4.92
N PRO A 15 -9.29 -25.00 4.31
CA PRO A 15 -9.21 -25.68 3.03
C PRO A 15 -8.58 -24.80 1.96
N PHE A 16 -7.76 -25.41 1.09
CA PHE A 16 -7.18 -24.76 -0.06
C PHE A 16 -8.07 -24.94 -1.29
N SER A 17 -8.19 -23.90 -2.11
CA SER A 17 -8.78 -24.02 -3.44
C SER A 17 -7.87 -24.81 -4.40
N ASN A 18 -8.42 -25.30 -5.51
CA ASN A 18 -7.64 -26.01 -6.52
C ASN A 18 -6.47 -25.18 -7.05
N LYS A 19 -6.62 -23.87 -7.20
CA LYS A 19 -5.51 -22.99 -7.60
C LYS A 19 -4.43 -22.88 -6.51
N GLN A 20 -4.84 -22.77 -5.26
CA GLN A 20 -3.88 -22.77 -4.14
C GLN A 20 -3.13 -24.09 -4.03
N LEU A 21 -3.81 -25.22 -4.25
CA LEU A 21 -3.17 -26.54 -4.31
C LEU A 21 -2.13 -26.60 -5.43
N LYS A 22 -2.46 -26.10 -6.63
CA LYS A 22 -1.48 -26.01 -7.73
C LYS A 22 -0.25 -25.20 -7.33
N VAL A 23 -0.41 -24.07 -6.62
CA VAL A 23 0.74 -23.28 -6.11
C VAL A 23 1.59 -24.08 -5.13
N LEU A 24 0.96 -24.91 -4.30
CA LEU A 24 1.69 -25.72 -3.31
C LEU A 24 2.48 -26.88 -3.92
N THR A 25 2.05 -27.37 -5.10
CA THR A 25 2.55 -28.63 -5.67
C THR A 25 3.18 -28.50 -7.06
N TRP A 26 3.21 -27.29 -7.70
CA TRP A 26 3.66 -27.13 -9.08
C TRP A 26 5.10 -27.61 -9.33
N TRP A 27 5.93 -27.54 -8.32
CA TRP A 27 7.36 -27.90 -8.36
C TRP A 27 7.63 -29.38 -8.04
N MET A 28 6.63 -30.12 -7.58
CA MET A 28 6.76 -31.54 -7.24
C MET A 28 6.94 -32.38 -8.52
N PRO A 29 7.70 -33.49 -8.48
CA PRO A 29 7.96 -34.32 -9.65
C PRO A 29 6.70 -34.82 -10.36
N GLU A 30 5.61 -35.04 -9.62
CA GLU A 30 4.33 -35.53 -10.14
C GLU A 30 3.50 -34.42 -10.81
N SER A 31 3.90 -33.16 -10.67
CA SER A 31 3.19 -32.04 -11.29
C SER A 31 3.51 -31.94 -12.77
N PRO A 32 2.51 -31.72 -13.64
CA PRO A 32 2.75 -31.44 -15.06
C PRO A 32 3.48 -30.12 -15.31
N HIS A 33 3.78 -29.37 -14.26
CA HIS A 33 4.45 -28.07 -14.30
C HIS A 33 5.82 -28.09 -13.60
N HIS A 34 6.30 -29.25 -13.17
CA HIS A 34 7.56 -29.38 -12.41
C HIS A 34 8.77 -28.87 -13.17
N ASP A 35 8.73 -28.90 -14.51
CA ASP A 35 9.77 -28.43 -15.42
C ASP A 35 9.90 -26.89 -15.43
N LYS A 36 8.84 -26.14 -15.04
CA LYS A 36 8.83 -24.68 -15.10
C LYS A 36 9.86 -24.04 -14.16
N ASP A 37 10.45 -22.92 -14.60
CA ASP A 37 11.45 -22.16 -13.84
C ASP A 37 10.81 -21.13 -12.92
N ALA A 38 9.57 -20.74 -13.20
CA ALA A 38 8.88 -19.73 -12.41
C ALA A 38 7.38 -20.00 -12.25
N ILE A 39 6.80 -19.50 -11.16
CA ILE A 39 5.37 -19.37 -11.00
C ILE A 39 4.99 -17.92 -10.75
N ILE A 40 3.99 -17.43 -11.48
CA ILE A 40 3.42 -16.09 -11.34
C ILE A 40 1.98 -16.22 -10.87
N CYS A 41 1.67 -15.63 -9.70
CA CYS A 41 0.31 -15.52 -9.20
C CYS A 41 -0.09 -14.05 -9.13
N ASP A 42 -0.91 -13.62 -10.07
CA ASP A 42 -1.49 -12.28 -10.08
C ASP A 42 -2.97 -12.30 -9.69
N GLY A 43 -3.59 -11.13 -9.60
CA GLY A 43 -5.03 -11.00 -9.40
C GLY A 43 -5.43 -10.23 -8.16
N SER A 44 -6.68 -10.44 -7.70
CA SER A 44 -7.32 -9.60 -6.68
C SER A 44 -6.63 -9.65 -5.32
N VAL A 45 -6.87 -8.61 -4.52
CA VAL A 45 -6.47 -8.60 -3.10
C VAL A 45 -7.24 -9.68 -2.33
N ARG A 46 -6.65 -10.13 -1.22
CA ARG A 46 -7.27 -11.16 -0.34
C ARG A 46 -7.55 -12.53 -0.98
N ALA A 47 -7.05 -12.78 -2.16
CA ALA A 47 -7.20 -14.07 -2.86
C ALA A 47 -6.40 -15.23 -2.23
N GLY A 48 -5.58 -14.96 -1.22
CA GLY A 48 -4.79 -15.98 -0.52
C GLY A 48 -3.44 -16.30 -1.19
N LYS A 49 -3.05 -15.57 -2.23
CA LYS A 49 -1.79 -15.76 -2.97
C LYS A 49 -0.56 -15.81 -2.07
N THR A 50 -0.32 -14.77 -1.26
CA THR A 50 0.86 -14.66 -0.39
C THR A 50 1.02 -15.84 0.56
N VAL A 51 -0.09 -16.35 1.10
CA VAL A 51 -0.10 -17.47 2.05
C VAL A 51 0.39 -18.76 1.40
N CYS A 52 -0.23 -19.15 0.27
CA CYS A 52 0.14 -20.39 -0.40
C CYS A 52 1.52 -20.30 -1.07
N MET A 53 1.86 -19.15 -1.66
CA MET A 53 3.16 -18.97 -2.34
C MET A 53 4.33 -18.95 -1.38
N SER A 54 4.24 -18.21 -0.27
CA SER A 54 5.34 -18.16 0.71
C SER A 54 5.58 -19.52 1.36
N PHE A 55 4.52 -20.27 1.66
CA PHE A 55 4.65 -21.62 2.19
C PHE A 55 5.23 -22.60 1.14
N SER A 56 4.71 -22.54 -0.11
CA SER A 56 5.22 -23.34 -1.23
C SER A 56 6.71 -23.13 -1.47
N PHE A 57 7.16 -21.88 -1.46
CA PHE A 57 8.57 -21.52 -1.65
C PHE A 57 9.47 -22.14 -0.58
N ILE A 58 9.12 -22.02 0.70
CA ILE A 58 9.90 -22.62 1.79
C ILE A 58 9.86 -24.15 1.69
N ALA A 59 8.66 -24.75 1.46
CA ALA A 59 8.51 -26.19 1.37
C ALA A 59 9.39 -26.77 0.25
N TRP A 60 9.35 -26.14 -0.94
CA TRP A 60 10.23 -26.52 -2.06
C TRP A 60 11.72 -26.43 -1.70
N GLY A 61 12.16 -25.29 -1.15
CA GLY A 61 13.57 -25.10 -0.80
C GLY A 61 14.05 -26.11 0.26
N MET A 62 13.19 -26.48 1.19
CA MET A 62 13.50 -27.47 2.26
C MET A 62 13.42 -28.92 1.76
N ASP A 63 12.64 -29.19 0.71
CA ASP A 63 12.55 -30.53 0.12
C ASP A 63 13.72 -30.78 -0.84
N THR A 64 14.04 -29.79 -1.68
CA THR A 64 14.98 -29.94 -2.80
C THR A 64 16.44 -29.72 -2.38
N PHE A 65 16.72 -28.79 -1.47
CA PHE A 65 18.09 -28.30 -1.20
C PHE A 65 18.55 -28.52 0.24
N ARG A 66 19.86 -28.53 0.42
CA ARG A 66 20.56 -28.68 1.71
C ARG A 66 21.68 -27.66 1.83
N GLY A 67 21.62 -26.77 2.83
CA GLY A 67 22.68 -25.77 3.07
C GLY A 67 22.63 -24.57 2.15
N GLU A 68 21.59 -24.43 1.30
CA GLU A 68 21.51 -23.41 0.27
C GLU A 68 20.92 -22.09 0.77
N GLN A 69 21.10 -21.06 -0.06
CA GLN A 69 20.66 -19.70 0.17
C GLN A 69 19.50 -19.33 -0.76
N PHE A 70 18.50 -18.69 -0.20
CA PHE A 70 17.30 -18.24 -0.90
C PHE A 70 17.03 -16.78 -0.61
N GLY A 71 16.30 -16.09 -1.48
CA GLY A 71 15.87 -14.73 -1.25
C GLY A 71 14.33 -14.62 -1.11
N MET A 72 13.89 -13.70 -0.27
CA MET A 72 12.50 -13.28 -0.16
C MET A 72 12.45 -11.76 -0.17
N SER A 73 11.67 -11.15 -1.04
CA SER A 73 11.55 -9.70 -1.11
C SER A 73 10.12 -9.20 -0.97
N GLY A 74 9.99 -7.98 -0.47
CA GLY A 74 8.79 -7.17 -0.46
C GLY A 74 9.14 -5.71 -0.71
N LYS A 75 8.17 -4.82 -0.88
CA LYS A 75 8.43 -3.38 -1.08
C LYS A 75 9.36 -2.80 0.00
N THR A 76 9.22 -3.25 1.25
CA THR A 76 10.14 -2.95 2.34
C THR A 76 10.32 -4.18 3.22
N ILE A 77 11.48 -4.33 3.88
CA ILE A 77 11.74 -5.43 4.83
C ILE A 77 10.69 -5.42 5.96
N GLY A 78 10.30 -4.24 6.46
CA GLY A 78 9.28 -4.12 7.50
C GLY A 78 7.90 -4.61 7.07
N ALA A 79 7.48 -4.34 5.83
CA ALA A 79 6.24 -4.86 5.26
C ALA A 79 6.31 -6.37 5.05
N LEU A 80 7.39 -6.87 4.45
CA LEU A 80 7.65 -8.30 4.26
C LEU A 80 7.57 -9.07 5.58
N ARG A 81 8.22 -8.57 6.63
CA ARG A 81 8.18 -9.20 7.96
C ARG A 81 6.79 -9.25 8.56
N ARG A 82 6.00 -8.17 8.42
CA ARG A 82 4.63 -8.13 8.97
C ARG A 82 3.66 -8.99 8.19
N ASN A 83 3.70 -8.90 6.86
CA ASN A 83 2.67 -9.45 5.99
C ASN A 83 2.95 -10.91 5.59
N VAL A 84 4.22 -11.27 5.46
CA VAL A 84 4.66 -12.60 5.01
C VAL A 84 5.29 -13.38 6.15
N VAL A 85 6.42 -12.92 6.70
CA VAL A 85 7.24 -13.70 7.64
C VAL A 85 6.48 -14.05 8.93
N GLY A 86 5.72 -13.11 9.49
CA GLY A 86 4.96 -13.34 10.72
C GLY A 86 3.96 -14.49 10.60
N PRO A 87 3.03 -14.49 9.63
CA PRO A 87 2.14 -15.61 9.36
C PRO A 87 2.89 -16.91 9.00
N LEU A 88 3.90 -16.81 8.12
CA LEU A 88 4.69 -17.93 7.60
C LEU A 88 5.36 -18.72 8.73
N LYS A 89 5.97 -18.06 9.72
CA LYS A 89 6.59 -18.72 10.89
C LYS A 89 5.60 -19.63 11.64
N ARG A 90 4.35 -19.20 11.79
CA ARG A 90 3.31 -20.01 12.45
C ARG A 90 2.89 -21.20 11.58
N MET A 91 2.77 -20.99 10.27
CA MET A 91 2.47 -22.07 9.31
C MET A 91 3.56 -23.15 9.34
N LEU A 92 4.82 -22.74 9.26
CA LEU A 92 5.99 -23.62 9.28
C LEU A 92 6.07 -24.41 10.58
N ALA A 93 5.90 -23.74 11.72
CA ALA A 93 5.91 -24.40 13.03
C ALA A 93 4.82 -25.47 13.15
N SER A 94 3.62 -25.26 12.58
CA SER A 94 2.54 -26.25 12.58
C SER A 94 2.83 -27.49 11.72
N ARG A 95 3.87 -27.44 10.89
CA ARG A 95 4.33 -28.53 10.00
C ARG A 95 5.71 -29.08 10.41
N GLY A 96 6.15 -28.80 11.64
CA GLY A 96 7.40 -29.33 12.20
C GLY A 96 8.68 -28.66 11.68
N TYR A 97 8.59 -27.47 11.08
CA TYR A 97 9.76 -26.66 10.76
C TYR A 97 10.12 -25.77 11.95
N HIS A 98 11.40 -25.60 12.20
CA HIS A 98 11.94 -24.63 13.13
C HIS A 98 12.49 -23.43 12.38
N VAL A 99 12.17 -22.22 12.82
CA VAL A 99 12.61 -20.96 12.18
C VAL A 99 13.35 -20.11 13.18
N HIS A 100 14.65 -19.94 12.95
CA HIS A 100 15.47 -18.96 13.64
C HIS A 100 15.49 -17.66 12.84
N ASP A 101 15.06 -16.55 13.45
CA ASP A 101 14.90 -15.23 12.81
C ASP A 101 16.02 -14.29 13.31
N ASN A 102 17.12 -14.21 12.56
CA ASN A 102 18.18 -13.24 12.81
C ASN A 102 17.77 -11.89 12.19
N ARG A 103 17.32 -10.99 13.06
CA ARG A 103 16.80 -9.68 12.62
C ARG A 103 17.90 -8.69 12.23
N SER A 104 19.08 -8.80 12.78
CA SER A 104 20.20 -7.90 12.47
C SER A 104 20.76 -8.17 11.05
N GLU A 105 20.79 -9.42 10.65
CA GLU A 105 21.24 -9.84 9.32
C GLU A 105 20.11 -9.96 8.28
N ASN A 106 18.85 -9.81 8.70
CA ASN A 106 17.69 -10.04 7.87
C ASN A 106 17.62 -11.45 7.26
N VAL A 107 17.96 -12.47 8.04
CA VAL A 107 18.00 -13.88 7.62
C VAL A 107 17.07 -14.73 8.46
N LEU A 108 16.31 -15.60 7.79
CA LEU A 108 15.60 -16.72 8.43
C LEU A 108 16.38 -18.00 8.15
N THR A 109 16.81 -18.70 9.21
CA THR A 109 17.31 -20.06 9.08
C THR A 109 16.14 -21.01 9.36
N VAL A 110 15.77 -21.82 8.36
CA VAL A 110 14.71 -22.80 8.47
C VAL A 110 15.33 -24.19 8.57
N THR A 111 14.90 -24.96 9.59
CA THR A 111 15.40 -26.32 9.81
C THR A 111 14.27 -27.33 9.94
N ARG A 112 14.47 -28.55 9.44
CA ARG A 112 13.59 -29.71 9.62
C ARG A 112 14.42 -30.98 9.61
N GLY A 113 14.48 -31.67 10.75
CA GLY A 113 15.40 -32.79 10.93
C GLY A 113 16.86 -32.32 10.74
N LEU A 114 17.59 -32.96 9.84
CA LEU A 114 18.99 -32.62 9.49
C LEU A 114 19.12 -31.57 8.37
N ILE A 115 18.01 -31.12 7.81
CA ILE A 115 18.00 -30.14 6.72
C ILE A 115 17.98 -28.74 7.29
N SER A 116 18.83 -27.86 6.76
CA SER A 116 18.89 -26.45 7.13
C SER A 116 19.21 -25.61 5.90
N ASN A 117 18.40 -24.56 5.68
CA ASN A 117 18.58 -23.58 4.60
C ASN A 117 18.40 -22.16 5.12
N ARG A 118 18.99 -21.17 4.43
CA ARG A 118 18.97 -19.75 4.80
C ARG A 118 18.14 -18.94 3.83
N PHE A 119 17.21 -18.12 4.34
CA PHE A 119 16.32 -17.26 3.55
C PHE A 119 16.58 -15.80 3.89
N PHE A 120 17.21 -15.07 2.98
CA PHE A 120 17.53 -13.66 3.12
C PHE A 120 16.31 -12.78 2.80
N LEU A 121 16.10 -11.74 3.60
CA LEU A 121 14.97 -10.83 3.45
C LEU A 121 15.44 -9.50 2.86
N PHE A 122 14.85 -9.11 1.73
CA PHE A 122 15.20 -7.89 1.00
C PHE A 122 14.04 -6.91 0.93
N GLY A 123 14.35 -5.60 0.86
CA GLY A 123 13.42 -4.55 0.51
C GLY A 123 13.71 -4.05 -0.90
N GLY A 124 12.75 -4.17 -1.82
CA GLY A 124 12.85 -3.64 -3.18
C GLY A 124 12.08 -2.33 -3.31
N ARG A 125 12.53 -1.26 -2.63
CA ARG A 125 11.81 0.01 -2.59
C ARG A 125 12.11 0.93 -3.76
N ASP A 126 13.36 1.00 -4.17
CA ASP A 126 13.91 1.93 -5.14
C ASP A 126 15.07 1.30 -5.92
N GLU A 127 15.61 2.01 -6.90
CA GLU A 127 16.66 1.51 -7.78
C GLU A 127 17.94 1.11 -7.02
N SER A 128 18.27 1.77 -5.91
CA SER A 128 19.44 1.42 -5.09
C SER A 128 19.31 0.07 -4.38
N SER A 129 18.08 -0.45 -4.29
CA SER A 129 17.83 -1.76 -3.66
C SER A 129 18.50 -2.93 -4.39
N GLN A 130 18.89 -2.78 -5.67
CA GLN A 130 19.65 -3.78 -6.41
C GLN A 130 21.02 -4.08 -5.77
N ASP A 131 21.63 -3.11 -5.09
CA ASP A 131 22.94 -3.27 -4.47
C ASP A 131 22.91 -4.22 -3.27
N LEU A 132 21.73 -4.34 -2.63
CA LEU A 132 21.53 -5.24 -1.48
C LEU A 132 21.66 -6.73 -1.82
N ILE A 133 21.50 -7.07 -3.10
CA ILE A 133 21.53 -8.45 -3.58
C ILE A 133 22.79 -8.76 -4.43
N ALA A 134 23.66 -7.76 -4.57
CA ALA A 134 24.90 -7.92 -5.30
C ALA A 134 25.84 -8.93 -4.59
N GLY A 135 26.46 -9.81 -5.35
CA GLY A 135 27.46 -10.75 -4.84
C GLY A 135 26.92 -12.01 -4.13
N ILE A 136 25.60 -12.15 -3.93
CA ILE A 136 25.00 -13.36 -3.35
C ILE A 136 24.62 -14.36 -4.46
N THR A 137 24.76 -15.66 -4.18
CA THR A 137 24.23 -16.74 -5.02
C THR A 137 23.02 -17.35 -4.35
N LEU A 138 21.94 -17.50 -5.10
CA LEU A 138 20.66 -17.99 -4.58
C LEU A 138 20.19 -19.25 -5.32
N ALA A 139 19.57 -20.17 -4.59
CA ALA A 139 18.87 -21.32 -5.16
C ALA A 139 17.43 -20.98 -5.58
N GLY A 140 16.91 -19.82 -5.20
CA GLY A 140 15.59 -19.34 -5.61
C GLY A 140 15.20 -18.03 -4.96
N MET A 141 14.15 -17.42 -5.52
CA MET A 141 13.66 -16.10 -5.05
C MET A 141 12.13 -16.03 -5.00
N PHE A 142 11.61 -15.49 -3.90
CA PHE A 142 10.20 -15.15 -3.74
C PHE A 142 10.02 -13.63 -3.72
N PHE A 143 9.16 -13.11 -4.59
CA PHE A 143 8.82 -11.71 -4.69
C PHE A 143 7.37 -11.47 -4.25
N ASP A 144 7.16 -10.81 -3.11
CA ASP A 144 5.83 -10.39 -2.67
C ASP A 144 5.54 -8.96 -3.15
N GLU A 145 4.44 -8.78 -3.86
CA GLU A 145 4.06 -7.51 -4.48
C GLU A 145 5.07 -7.02 -5.55
N VAL A 146 5.54 -7.91 -6.44
CA VAL A 146 6.60 -7.61 -7.44
C VAL A 146 6.27 -6.41 -8.32
N ALA A 147 5.01 -6.13 -8.63
CA ALA A 147 4.59 -4.96 -9.39
C ALA A 147 4.88 -3.61 -8.67
N LEU A 148 5.26 -3.62 -7.40
CA LEU A 148 5.67 -2.44 -6.64
C LEU A 148 7.19 -2.29 -6.54
N MET A 149 7.96 -3.17 -7.18
CA MET A 149 9.42 -3.18 -7.14
C MET A 149 9.99 -2.59 -8.43
N PRO A 150 11.15 -1.92 -8.37
CA PRO A 150 11.89 -1.52 -9.57
C PRO A 150 12.30 -2.72 -10.41
N LYS A 151 12.26 -2.55 -11.72
CA LYS A 151 12.72 -3.59 -12.67
C LYS A 151 14.17 -4.00 -12.41
N SER A 152 15.06 -3.04 -12.20
CA SER A 152 16.50 -3.26 -11.93
C SER A 152 16.74 -4.20 -10.76
N PHE A 153 15.99 -4.02 -9.64
CA PHE A 153 16.08 -4.92 -8.49
C PHE A 153 15.65 -6.35 -8.83
N VAL A 154 14.54 -6.51 -9.57
CA VAL A 154 14.01 -7.85 -9.91
C VAL A 154 14.93 -8.55 -10.92
N ASP A 155 15.45 -7.82 -11.91
CA ASP A 155 16.43 -8.35 -12.88
C ASP A 155 17.70 -8.82 -12.16
N GLN A 156 18.23 -8.00 -11.25
CA GLN A 156 19.40 -8.37 -10.46
C GLN A 156 19.14 -9.61 -9.58
N ALA A 157 17.99 -9.64 -8.89
CA ALA A 157 17.62 -10.74 -8.00
C ALA A 157 17.45 -12.07 -8.77
N THR A 158 16.81 -12.03 -9.93
CA THR A 158 16.64 -13.22 -10.79
C THR A 158 17.95 -13.71 -11.36
N ALA A 159 18.88 -12.80 -11.74
CA ALA A 159 20.20 -13.15 -12.21
C ALA A 159 21.09 -13.81 -11.12
N ARG A 160 20.78 -13.60 -9.83
CA ARG A 160 21.47 -14.27 -8.72
C ARG A 160 20.97 -15.70 -8.44
N CYS A 161 19.83 -16.09 -9.01
CA CYS A 161 19.33 -17.46 -8.90
C CYS A 161 20.03 -18.36 -9.91
N SER A 162 21.27 -18.73 -9.63
CA SER A 162 22.18 -19.45 -10.53
C SER A 162 22.59 -20.85 -10.03
N VAL A 163 22.00 -21.32 -8.94
CA VAL A 163 22.13 -22.72 -8.49
C VAL A 163 21.32 -23.61 -9.44
N ASP A 164 21.81 -24.78 -9.75
CA ASP A 164 21.09 -25.75 -10.60
C ASP A 164 19.73 -26.12 -9.98
N GLY A 165 18.65 -26.10 -10.81
CA GLY A 165 17.30 -26.28 -10.34
C GLY A 165 16.67 -25.08 -9.64
N ALA A 166 17.29 -23.88 -9.70
CA ALA A 166 16.74 -22.66 -9.12
C ALA A 166 15.38 -22.31 -9.70
N LYS A 167 14.45 -21.83 -8.85
CA LYS A 167 13.09 -21.44 -9.25
C LYS A 167 12.66 -20.12 -8.64
N LEU A 168 11.67 -19.48 -9.30
CA LEU A 168 11.19 -18.15 -8.96
C LEU A 168 9.68 -18.14 -8.62
N TRP A 169 9.29 -17.40 -7.59
CA TRP A 169 7.89 -17.16 -7.21
C TRP A 169 7.57 -15.68 -7.27
N PHE A 170 6.60 -15.30 -8.11
CA PHE A 170 6.16 -13.89 -8.24
C PHE A 170 4.70 -13.74 -7.83
N ASN A 171 4.46 -12.93 -6.81
CA ASN A 171 3.13 -12.54 -6.34
C ASN A 171 2.88 -11.06 -6.58
N CYS A 172 1.74 -10.70 -7.19
CA CYS A 172 1.34 -9.30 -7.35
C CYS A 172 -0.17 -9.10 -7.44
N ASN A 173 -0.58 -7.85 -7.26
CA ASN A 173 -1.84 -7.33 -7.75
C ASN A 173 -1.58 -6.59 -9.06
N PRO A 174 -2.56 -6.53 -9.99
CA PRO A 174 -2.40 -5.85 -11.26
C PRO A 174 -2.11 -4.34 -11.13
N ALA A 175 -1.36 -3.84 -12.09
CA ALA A 175 -1.11 -2.43 -12.36
C ALA A 175 -1.65 -2.06 -13.76
N GLY A 176 -1.02 -1.16 -14.49
CA GLY A 176 -1.35 -0.84 -15.88
C GLY A 176 -0.95 -1.93 -16.86
N PRO A 177 -1.59 -2.01 -18.04
CA PRO A 177 -1.31 -3.04 -19.05
C PRO A 177 0.10 -2.89 -19.65
N TYR A 178 0.70 -1.71 -19.56
CA TYR A 178 2.05 -1.40 -20.05
C TYR A 178 3.13 -1.52 -18.96
N HIS A 179 2.75 -1.96 -17.77
CA HIS A 179 3.70 -2.14 -16.68
C HIS A 179 4.79 -3.14 -17.06
N TRP A 180 6.04 -2.86 -16.70
CA TRP A 180 7.23 -3.67 -17.09
C TRP A 180 7.05 -5.16 -16.76
N PHE A 181 6.51 -5.48 -15.56
CA PHE A 181 6.33 -6.87 -15.15
C PHE A 181 5.32 -7.62 -16.04
N LYS A 182 4.23 -6.93 -16.45
CA LYS A 182 3.28 -7.53 -17.39
C LYS A 182 3.94 -7.80 -18.74
N LYS A 183 4.60 -6.79 -19.34
CA LYS A 183 5.24 -6.92 -20.66
C LYS A 183 6.36 -7.96 -20.71
N GLU A 184 7.18 -8.02 -19.67
CA GLU A 184 8.40 -8.85 -19.70
C GLU A 184 8.20 -10.24 -19.10
N TRP A 185 7.17 -10.44 -18.27
CA TRP A 185 6.89 -11.71 -17.61
C TRP A 185 5.56 -12.30 -18.02
N LEU A 186 4.43 -11.63 -17.78
CA LEU A 186 3.10 -12.17 -18.04
C LEU A 186 2.81 -12.34 -19.54
N ASP A 187 3.28 -11.40 -20.38
CA ASP A 187 3.11 -11.49 -21.84
C ASP A 187 4.20 -12.37 -22.50
N GLN A 188 5.16 -12.91 -21.73
CA GLN A 188 6.29 -13.70 -22.19
C GLN A 188 6.39 -15.08 -21.49
N LEU A 189 5.27 -15.65 -21.04
CA LEU A 189 5.24 -16.87 -20.21
C LEU A 189 6.01 -18.03 -20.80
N GLN A 190 5.91 -18.25 -22.12
CA GLN A 190 6.64 -19.33 -22.80
C GLN A 190 8.16 -19.07 -22.77
N LYS A 191 8.58 -17.85 -23.10
CA LYS A 191 9.99 -17.47 -23.10
C LYS A 191 10.59 -17.51 -21.70
N LYS A 192 9.82 -17.17 -20.68
CA LYS A 192 10.20 -17.17 -19.26
C LYS A 192 10.03 -18.54 -18.61
N HIS A 193 9.55 -19.54 -19.37
CA HIS A 193 9.25 -20.88 -18.89
C HIS A 193 8.43 -20.86 -17.58
N ALA A 194 7.42 -19.98 -17.52
CA ALA A 194 6.66 -19.67 -16.32
C ALA A 194 5.25 -20.25 -16.33
N LEU A 195 4.83 -20.76 -15.17
CA LEU A 195 3.44 -21.07 -14.87
C LEU A 195 2.72 -19.80 -14.43
N HIS A 196 1.57 -19.49 -15.00
CA HIS A 196 0.73 -18.37 -14.59
C HIS A 196 -0.59 -18.84 -14.00
N LEU A 197 -0.96 -18.28 -12.85
CA LEU A 197 -2.25 -18.53 -12.19
C LEU A 197 -2.87 -17.18 -11.79
N HIS A 198 -4.00 -16.87 -12.41
CA HIS A 198 -4.77 -15.68 -12.06
C HIS A 198 -5.74 -15.98 -10.90
N PHE A 199 -5.70 -15.15 -9.85
CA PHE A 199 -6.46 -15.32 -8.61
C PHE A 199 -7.53 -14.25 -8.44
N THR A 200 -8.70 -14.67 -7.95
CA THR A 200 -9.76 -13.79 -7.46
C THR A 200 -10.04 -14.01 -5.98
N MET A 201 -10.81 -13.16 -5.32
CA MET A 201 -11.21 -13.39 -3.92
C MET A 201 -11.95 -14.71 -3.70
N GLU A 202 -12.59 -15.23 -4.73
CA GLU A 202 -13.31 -16.52 -4.68
C GLU A 202 -12.38 -17.72 -4.49
N ASP A 203 -11.12 -17.60 -4.90
CA ASP A 203 -10.10 -18.63 -4.70
C ASP A 203 -9.62 -18.73 -3.24
N ASN A 204 -10.06 -17.81 -2.36
CA ASN A 204 -9.76 -17.86 -0.93
C ASN A 204 -10.97 -18.40 -0.14
N LEU A 205 -10.99 -19.71 0.07
CA LEU A 205 -12.09 -20.39 0.77
C LEU A 205 -12.22 -20.00 2.25
N SER A 206 -11.20 -19.39 2.85
CA SER A 206 -11.26 -18.90 4.23
C SER A 206 -11.94 -17.54 4.39
N LEU A 207 -12.28 -16.88 3.27
CA LEU A 207 -12.83 -15.54 3.26
C LEU A 207 -14.36 -15.57 3.28
N SER A 208 -14.97 -15.08 4.36
CA SER A 208 -16.43 -15.03 4.45
C SER A 208 -17.02 -14.01 3.47
N GLU A 209 -18.28 -14.21 3.02
CA GLU A 209 -18.96 -13.30 2.10
C GLU A 209 -19.06 -11.88 2.68
N ARG A 210 -19.33 -11.74 3.98
CA ARG A 210 -19.31 -10.43 4.66
C ARG A 210 -17.98 -9.68 4.47
N VAL A 211 -16.86 -10.39 4.47
CA VAL A 211 -15.54 -9.80 4.25
C VAL A 211 -15.35 -9.44 2.79
N ARG A 212 -15.78 -10.31 1.84
CA ARG A 212 -15.72 -10.04 0.40
C ARG A 212 -16.51 -8.78 0.05
N GLU A 213 -17.76 -8.67 0.52
CA GLU A 213 -18.60 -7.49 0.33
C GLU A 213 -17.97 -6.21 0.90
N ARG A 214 -17.34 -6.30 2.08
CA ARG A 214 -16.60 -5.18 2.63
C ARG A 214 -15.47 -4.73 1.70
N TYR A 215 -14.70 -5.66 1.13
CA TYR A 215 -13.62 -5.33 0.19
C TYR A 215 -14.17 -4.77 -1.12
N ARG A 216 -15.25 -5.31 -1.68
CA ARG A 216 -15.91 -4.76 -2.88
C ARG A 216 -16.31 -3.31 -2.70
N ARG A 217 -16.79 -2.92 -1.50
CA ARG A 217 -17.15 -1.53 -1.16
C ARG A 217 -15.96 -0.62 -0.85
N MET A 218 -14.78 -1.18 -0.56
CA MET A 218 -13.58 -0.41 -0.22
C MET A 218 -12.86 0.20 -1.42
N TYR A 219 -13.19 -0.22 -2.63
CA TYR A 219 -12.49 0.19 -3.83
C TYR A 219 -13.46 0.72 -4.88
N SER A 220 -13.02 1.70 -5.66
CA SER A 220 -13.77 2.31 -6.75
C SER A 220 -12.92 2.52 -8.01
N GLY A 221 -13.56 2.79 -9.14
CA GLY A 221 -12.89 3.12 -10.40
C GLY A 221 -11.81 2.11 -10.79
N ILE A 222 -10.63 2.61 -11.11
CA ILE A 222 -9.46 1.81 -11.53
C ILE A 222 -9.02 0.82 -10.42
N PHE A 223 -9.11 1.22 -9.15
CA PHE A 223 -8.70 0.37 -8.03
C PHE A 223 -9.65 -0.81 -7.83
N TYR A 224 -10.96 -0.65 -8.11
CA TYR A 224 -11.90 -1.75 -8.12
C TYR A 224 -11.55 -2.75 -9.22
N GLN A 225 -11.26 -2.28 -10.43
CA GLN A 225 -10.88 -3.13 -11.55
C GLN A 225 -9.61 -3.93 -11.26
N ARG A 226 -8.57 -3.27 -10.72
CA ARG A 226 -7.29 -3.92 -10.42
C ARG A 226 -7.32 -4.80 -9.18
N TYR A 227 -7.89 -4.32 -8.07
CA TYR A 227 -7.75 -4.99 -6.78
C TYR A 227 -8.91 -5.91 -6.44
N ILE A 228 -10.11 -5.70 -7.02
CA ILE A 228 -11.26 -6.58 -6.83
C ILE A 228 -11.42 -7.54 -8.00
N LEU A 229 -11.43 -7.02 -9.23
CA LEU A 229 -11.57 -7.86 -10.43
C LEU A 229 -10.25 -8.49 -10.88
N GLY A 230 -9.11 -7.99 -10.41
CA GLY A 230 -7.78 -8.53 -10.75
C GLY A 230 -7.31 -8.20 -12.17
N LEU A 231 -7.79 -7.09 -12.76
CA LEU A 231 -7.54 -6.76 -14.17
C LEU A 231 -6.33 -5.84 -14.34
N TRP A 232 -5.52 -6.09 -15.37
CA TRP A 232 -4.45 -5.20 -15.82
C TRP A 232 -5.03 -4.14 -16.76
N VAL A 233 -5.46 -3.02 -16.19
CA VAL A 233 -6.18 -1.97 -16.90
C VAL A 233 -5.47 -0.63 -16.77
N MET A 234 -5.61 0.23 -17.80
CA MET A 234 -5.02 1.54 -17.84
C MET A 234 -5.77 2.51 -16.92
N ALA A 235 -5.02 3.42 -16.28
CA ALA A 235 -5.60 4.53 -15.56
C ALA A 235 -5.89 5.66 -16.57
N GLU A 236 -7.17 5.96 -16.80
CA GLU A 236 -7.63 6.90 -17.80
C GLU A 236 -8.72 7.82 -17.24
N GLY A 237 -8.84 9.01 -17.84
CA GLY A 237 -9.90 9.96 -17.55
C GLY A 237 -9.78 10.66 -16.20
N VAL A 238 -10.91 11.16 -15.69
CA VAL A 238 -10.99 11.91 -14.43
C VAL A 238 -10.71 10.99 -13.24
N ILE A 239 -9.79 11.41 -12.38
CA ILE A 239 -9.33 10.63 -11.22
C ILE A 239 -10.47 10.44 -10.21
N PHE A 240 -11.17 11.52 -9.85
CA PHE A 240 -12.27 11.46 -8.89
C PHE A 240 -13.63 11.31 -9.58
N SER A 241 -13.76 10.31 -10.46
CA SER A 241 -14.96 10.05 -11.28
C SER A 241 -16.24 9.77 -10.48
N LYS A 242 -16.15 9.58 -9.15
CA LYS A 242 -17.30 9.41 -8.24
C LYS A 242 -17.76 10.71 -7.61
N PHE A 243 -17.05 11.80 -7.82
CA PHE A 243 -17.55 13.13 -7.46
C PHE A 243 -18.78 13.47 -8.30
N ASN A 244 -19.79 14.00 -7.64
CA ASN A 244 -21.03 14.46 -8.27
C ASN A 244 -21.50 15.73 -7.55
N ASP A 245 -21.64 16.82 -8.29
CA ASP A 245 -22.03 18.14 -7.78
C ASP A 245 -23.33 18.07 -6.95
N ALA A 246 -24.35 17.39 -7.46
CA ALA A 246 -25.65 17.31 -6.78
C ALA A 246 -25.57 16.63 -5.41
N ILE A 247 -24.62 15.71 -5.24
CA ILE A 247 -24.44 14.93 -4.01
C ILE A 247 -23.45 15.59 -3.07
N HIS A 248 -22.24 15.92 -3.59
CA HIS A 248 -21.09 16.23 -2.76
C HIS A 248 -20.84 17.72 -2.54
N LYS A 249 -21.37 18.60 -3.42
CA LYS A 249 -21.32 20.05 -3.25
C LYS A 249 -22.46 20.50 -2.40
N LYS A 250 -22.19 21.26 -1.33
CA LYS A 250 -23.20 21.73 -0.38
C LYS A 250 -23.00 23.19 -0.04
N LEU A 251 -24.12 23.90 0.25
CA LEU A 251 -24.07 25.25 0.80
C LEU A 251 -23.53 25.21 2.23
N ARG A 252 -22.94 26.31 2.68
CA ARG A 252 -22.30 26.42 4.02
C ARG A 252 -23.24 26.04 5.17
N ASP A 253 -24.50 26.47 5.11
CA ASP A 253 -25.52 26.20 6.14
C ASP A 253 -25.90 24.72 6.26
N TRP A 254 -25.52 23.90 5.31
CA TRP A 254 -25.76 22.45 5.35
C TRP A 254 -24.76 21.71 6.25
N PHE A 255 -23.60 22.30 6.54
CA PHE A 255 -22.55 21.64 7.31
C PHE A 255 -22.89 21.61 8.81
N PRO A 256 -22.41 20.58 9.54
CA PRO A 256 -22.57 20.52 11.00
C PRO A 256 -21.85 21.67 11.71
N ASP A 257 -22.42 22.15 12.82
CA ASP A 257 -21.78 23.15 13.70
C ASP A 257 -20.63 22.57 14.53
N LYS A 258 -20.61 21.25 14.77
CA LYS A 258 -19.64 20.57 15.62
C LYS A 258 -19.00 19.39 14.91
N PHE A 259 -17.68 19.28 15.09
CA PHE A 259 -16.85 18.23 14.52
C PHE A 259 -16.06 17.50 15.61
N ASP A 260 -15.85 16.20 15.42
CA ASP A 260 -15.07 15.37 16.34
C ASP A 260 -13.58 15.74 16.26
N ARG A 261 -13.14 16.22 15.08
CA ARG A 261 -11.78 16.70 14.83
C ARG A 261 -11.75 17.68 13.67
N LYS A 262 -10.78 18.58 13.71
CA LYS A 262 -10.55 19.61 12.68
C LYS A 262 -9.11 19.57 12.21
N PHE A 263 -8.85 19.77 10.92
CA PHE A 263 -7.51 19.88 10.37
C PHE A 263 -7.45 20.76 9.14
N ILE A 264 -6.28 21.29 8.85
CA ILE A 264 -5.95 22.01 7.62
C ILE A 264 -4.94 21.18 6.85
N CYS A 265 -5.15 21.07 5.53
CA CYS A 265 -4.21 20.46 4.60
C CYS A 265 -3.55 21.53 3.77
N ILE A 266 -2.25 21.44 3.61
CA ILE A 266 -1.46 22.43 2.89
C ILE A 266 -0.68 21.76 1.75
N ASP A 267 -0.93 22.21 0.53
CA ASP A 267 -0.01 22.03 -0.59
C ASP A 267 0.74 23.35 -0.79
N TYR A 268 2.03 23.36 -0.40
CA TYR A 268 2.87 24.56 -0.42
C TYR A 268 3.76 24.56 -1.66
N GLY A 269 3.58 25.55 -2.52
CA GLY A 269 4.38 25.76 -3.71
C GLY A 269 5.20 27.05 -3.63
N ALA A 270 6.54 26.96 -3.55
CA ALA A 270 7.40 28.15 -3.59
C ALA A 270 7.33 28.89 -4.95
N ASN A 271 7.17 28.14 -6.05
CA ASN A 271 7.10 28.65 -7.43
C ASN A 271 5.78 28.25 -8.12
N ASN A 272 4.85 27.65 -7.40
CA ASN A 272 3.57 27.17 -7.88
C ASN A 272 2.45 27.71 -6.96
N PRO A 273 1.19 27.61 -7.34
CA PRO A 273 0.10 27.94 -6.43
C PRO A 273 0.21 27.23 -5.09
N THR A 274 -0.18 27.94 -4.03
CA THR A 274 -0.29 27.40 -2.67
C THR A 274 -1.76 27.27 -2.32
N ALA A 275 -2.15 26.09 -1.80
CA ALA A 275 -3.51 25.81 -1.38
C ALA A 275 -3.58 25.35 0.08
N PHE A 276 -4.51 25.95 0.85
CA PHE A 276 -4.91 25.44 2.15
C PHE A 276 -6.37 25.00 2.08
N LEU A 277 -6.69 23.85 2.62
CA LEU A 277 -8.05 23.33 2.71
C LEU A 277 -8.39 23.07 4.17
N LYS A 278 -9.49 23.64 4.64
CA LYS A 278 -10.00 23.50 6.01
C LYS A 278 -11.04 22.39 6.08
N TYR A 279 -10.81 21.43 6.97
CA TYR A 279 -11.70 20.28 7.17
C TYR A 279 -12.25 20.19 8.58
N GLY A 280 -13.55 19.85 8.67
CA GLY A 280 -14.18 19.27 9.83
C GLY A 280 -14.51 17.80 9.57
N VAL A 281 -14.42 16.95 10.58
CA VAL A 281 -14.79 15.54 10.46
C VAL A 281 -15.75 15.14 11.57
N ARG A 282 -16.84 14.46 11.21
CA ARG A 282 -17.82 13.90 12.15
C ARG A 282 -18.04 12.43 11.83
N GLY A 283 -17.68 11.56 12.77
CA GLY A 283 -17.59 10.12 12.51
C GLY A 283 -16.57 9.81 11.40
N ASN A 284 -17.06 9.25 10.29
CA ASN A 284 -16.26 8.95 9.10
C ASN A 284 -16.44 9.96 7.96
N VAL A 285 -17.29 10.97 8.14
CA VAL A 285 -17.65 11.95 7.11
C VAL A 285 -16.73 13.17 7.21
N TYR A 286 -16.14 13.55 6.10
CA TYR A 286 -15.26 14.69 5.92
C TYR A 286 -16.03 15.84 5.27
N TYR A 287 -15.85 17.03 5.80
CA TYR A 287 -16.47 18.26 5.35
C TYR A 287 -15.36 19.26 5.01
N GLU A 288 -15.20 19.57 3.73
CA GLU A 288 -14.28 20.62 3.28
C GLU A 288 -14.97 21.95 3.42
N LEU A 289 -14.62 22.69 4.49
CA LEU A 289 -15.35 23.87 4.98
C LEU A 289 -14.96 25.13 4.24
N ASP A 290 -13.66 25.28 3.93
CA ASP A 290 -13.10 26.51 3.38
C ASP A 290 -11.84 26.24 2.58
N GLU A 291 -11.50 27.13 1.65
CA GLU A 291 -10.26 27.11 0.90
C GLU A 291 -9.53 28.44 0.94
N TYR A 292 -8.21 28.39 1.01
CA TYR A 292 -7.31 29.46 0.62
C TYR A 292 -6.57 29.03 -0.63
N TYR A 293 -6.53 29.89 -1.65
CA TYR A 293 -5.84 29.62 -2.90
C TYR A 293 -5.05 30.86 -3.38
N HIS A 294 -3.73 30.74 -3.40
CA HIS A 294 -2.85 31.77 -3.90
C HIS A 294 -2.13 31.30 -5.15
N ASN A 295 -2.50 31.90 -6.29
CA ASN A 295 -1.82 31.64 -7.56
C ASN A 295 -0.80 32.74 -7.84
N ILE A 296 0.48 32.41 -7.73
CA ILE A 296 1.61 33.32 -7.91
C ILE A 296 1.57 34.03 -9.28
N ARG A 297 1.14 33.34 -10.31
CA ARG A 297 1.06 33.92 -11.69
C ARG A 297 0.08 35.09 -11.81
N HIS A 298 -0.92 35.14 -10.93
CA HIS A 298 -1.96 36.17 -10.96
C HIS A 298 -1.85 37.17 -9.83
N LYS A 299 -1.29 36.75 -8.67
CA LYS A 299 -1.29 37.53 -7.43
C LYS A 299 0.12 37.97 -6.98
N GLY A 300 1.19 37.56 -7.71
CA GLY A 300 2.58 37.82 -7.34
C GLY A 300 3.14 36.79 -6.33
N GLU A 301 4.44 36.86 -6.12
CA GLU A 301 5.14 35.99 -5.17
C GLU A 301 4.88 36.44 -3.73
N LYS A 302 4.88 35.48 -2.82
CA LYS A 302 4.82 35.69 -1.37
C LYS A 302 5.97 35.01 -0.67
N THR A 303 6.46 35.64 0.40
CA THR A 303 7.44 35.08 1.32
C THR A 303 6.80 34.03 2.23
N ASN A 304 7.62 33.19 2.89
CA ASN A 304 7.13 32.27 3.92
C ASN A 304 6.39 33.02 5.06
N GLY A 305 6.85 34.24 5.40
CA GLY A 305 6.21 35.07 6.40
C GLY A 305 4.80 35.48 6.00
N GLU A 306 4.60 35.97 4.77
CA GLU A 306 3.28 36.37 4.25
C GLU A 306 2.33 35.18 4.13
N TYR A 307 2.82 33.99 3.73
CA TYR A 307 1.99 32.77 3.77
C TYR A 307 1.64 32.35 5.20
N ALA A 308 2.51 32.61 6.17
CA ALA A 308 2.20 32.35 7.57
C ALA A 308 1.14 33.31 8.11
N ASP A 309 1.19 34.62 7.73
CA ASP A 309 0.13 35.60 8.05
C ASP A 309 -1.22 35.15 7.48
N ASP A 310 -1.23 34.68 6.23
CA ASP A 310 -2.44 34.16 5.57
C ASP A 310 -2.98 32.92 6.31
N LEU A 311 -2.10 32.02 6.76
CA LEU A 311 -2.53 30.84 7.50
C LEU A 311 -3.07 31.19 8.89
N GLU A 312 -2.47 32.17 9.60
CA GLU A 312 -2.99 32.67 10.87
C GLU A 312 -4.39 33.27 10.70
N ALA A 313 -4.58 34.09 9.66
CA ALA A 313 -5.91 34.61 9.31
C ALA A 313 -6.90 33.48 8.93
N PHE A 314 -6.42 32.46 8.20
CA PHE A 314 -7.24 31.31 7.80
C PHE A 314 -7.60 30.41 8.99
N LEU A 315 -6.79 30.34 10.04
CA LEU A 315 -7.11 29.62 11.29
C LEU A 315 -8.24 30.27 12.05
N ASP A 316 -8.39 31.58 11.96
CA ASP A 316 -9.46 32.37 12.59
C ASP A 316 -9.61 32.11 14.11
N GLY A 317 -8.49 31.96 14.79
CA GLY A 317 -8.41 31.69 16.23
C GLY A 317 -8.80 30.28 16.69
N ASP A 318 -9.17 29.41 15.77
CA ASP A 318 -9.53 28.02 16.03
C ASP A 318 -8.30 27.09 16.05
N GLU A 319 -8.39 25.99 16.80
CA GLU A 319 -7.35 24.95 16.83
C GLU A 319 -7.58 23.89 15.76
N TYR A 320 -6.59 23.75 14.86
CA TYR A 320 -6.54 22.74 13.83
C TYR A 320 -5.24 21.92 13.88
N SER A 321 -5.30 20.63 13.57
CA SER A 321 -4.09 19.90 13.18
C SER A 321 -3.71 20.30 11.77
N ILE A 322 -2.43 20.59 11.50
CA ILE A 322 -1.96 21.01 10.18
C ILE A 322 -1.20 19.85 9.52
N PHE A 323 -1.66 19.41 8.38
CA PHE A 323 -1.00 18.41 7.55
C PHE A 323 -0.33 19.09 6.36
N ILE A 324 0.98 18.99 6.26
CA ILE A 324 1.78 19.64 5.22
C ILE A 324 2.83 18.67 4.66
N ASP A 325 3.13 18.79 3.36
CA ASP A 325 4.20 18.00 2.76
C ASP A 325 5.54 18.27 3.49
N PRO A 326 6.25 17.23 3.92
CA PRO A 326 7.52 17.37 4.63
C PRO A 326 8.62 18.05 3.81
N SER A 327 8.47 18.19 2.49
CA SER A 327 9.39 18.93 1.63
C SER A 327 9.34 20.44 1.85
N ALA A 328 8.24 20.99 2.39
CA ALA A 328 8.05 22.42 2.71
C ALA A 328 8.80 22.86 3.96
N LYS A 329 10.06 22.45 4.13
CA LYS A 329 10.86 22.65 5.37
C LYS A 329 10.96 24.10 5.81
N ALA A 330 11.21 25.03 4.88
CA ALA A 330 11.38 26.45 5.19
C ALA A 330 10.08 27.05 5.74
N PHE A 331 8.95 26.72 5.15
CA PHE A 331 7.64 27.18 5.62
C PHE A 331 7.28 26.56 6.99
N ILE A 332 7.55 25.28 7.19
CA ILE A 332 7.33 24.61 8.49
C ILE A 332 8.16 25.28 9.60
N ILE A 333 9.41 25.69 9.32
CA ILE A 333 10.26 26.40 10.28
C ILE A 333 9.65 27.76 10.63
N GLU A 334 9.14 28.48 9.62
CA GLU A 334 8.50 29.79 9.83
C GLU A 334 7.25 29.66 10.71
N LEU A 335 6.37 28.70 10.42
CA LEU A 335 5.18 28.44 11.22
C LEU A 335 5.52 28.14 12.69
N LYS A 336 6.55 27.32 12.92
CA LYS A 336 7.00 27.00 14.29
C LYS A 336 7.55 28.20 15.04
N LYS A 337 8.27 29.11 14.36
CA LYS A 337 8.76 30.38 14.98
C LYS A 337 7.60 31.26 15.44
N ARG A 338 6.45 31.18 14.79
CA ARG A 338 5.24 31.93 15.17
C ARG A 338 4.37 31.19 16.20
N GLY A 339 4.85 30.08 16.73
CA GLY A 339 4.13 29.32 17.76
C GLY A 339 3.07 28.35 17.21
N ILE A 340 2.97 28.18 15.91
CA ILE A 340 2.08 27.18 15.30
C ILE A 340 2.77 25.81 15.36
N ASN A 341 2.43 25.01 16.38
CA ASN A 341 3.14 23.76 16.71
C ASN A 341 2.37 22.49 16.35
N ASN A 342 1.06 22.57 16.07
CA ASN A 342 0.24 21.40 15.74
C ASN A 342 0.41 20.95 14.27
N ILE A 343 1.67 20.89 13.83
CA ILE A 343 2.07 20.55 12.45
C ILE A 343 2.52 19.10 12.40
N ARG A 344 2.02 18.36 11.42
CA ARG A 344 2.37 16.97 11.15
C ARG A 344 2.76 16.80 9.67
N ALA A 345 3.79 16.00 9.45
CA ALA A 345 4.16 15.58 8.11
C ALA A 345 3.01 14.80 7.46
N ALA A 346 2.59 15.24 6.29
CA ALA A 346 1.60 14.54 5.49
C ALA A 346 2.17 13.25 4.89
N VAL A 347 1.33 12.24 4.74
CA VAL A 347 1.64 11.06 3.94
C VAL A 347 1.30 11.38 2.48
N ASN A 348 2.32 11.56 1.66
CA ASN A 348 2.18 12.07 0.29
C ASN A 348 2.18 10.99 -0.80
N THR A 349 1.94 9.71 -0.46
CA THR A 349 1.80 8.63 -1.46
C THR A 349 0.64 8.92 -2.41
N VAL A 350 0.93 8.96 -3.72
CA VAL A 350 -0.04 9.44 -4.73
C VAL A 350 -1.21 8.49 -4.87
N LEU A 351 -0.97 7.25 -5.25
CA LEU A 351 -2.05 6.28 -5.55
C LEU A 351 -2.88 5.92 -4.32
N ASP A 352 -2.24 5.71 -3.16
CA ASP A 352 -2.94 5.39 -1.91
C ASP A 352 -3.84 6.56 -1.45
N GLY A 353 -3.32 7.79 -1.62
CA GLY A 353 -4.06 9.01 -1.30
C GLY A 353 -5.27 9.21 -2.23
N ILE A 354 -5.06 9.06 -3.56
CA ILE A 354 -6.15 9.11 -4.55
C ILE A 354 -7.22 8.06 -4.23
N GLN A 355 -6.81 6.84 -3.94
CA GLN A 355 -7.73 5.77 -3.57
C GLN A 355 -8.55 6.13 -2.33
N THR A 356 -7.90 6.68 -1.28
CA THR A 356 -8.59 7.07 -0.04
C THR A 356 -9.66 8.11 -0.31
N VAL A 357 -9.35 9.17 -1.08
CA VAL A 357 -10.31 10.23 -1.44
C VAL A 357 -11.43 9.69 -2.34
N SER A 358 -11.10 8.89 -3.35
CA SER A 358 -12.09 8.28 -4.25
C SER A 358 -13.13 7.44 -3.49
N ASN A 359 -12.67 6.68 -2.48
CA ASN A 359 -13.56 5.88 -1.64
C ASN A 359 -14.48 6.77 -0.79
N ARG A 360 -14.02 7.96 -0.33
CA ARG A 360 -14.87 8.90 0.40
C ARG A 360 -16.00 9.44 -0.48
N PHE A 361 -15.70 9.80 -1.72
CA PHE A 361 -16.74 10.19 -2.67
C PHE A 361 -17.72 9.04 -2.95
N GLN A 362 -17.20 7.83 -3.22
CA GLN A 362 -18.07 6.69 -3.51
C GLN A 362 -19.04 6.35 -2.37
N ASN A 363 -18.61 6.52 -1.13
CA ASN A 363 -19.42 6.21 0.06
C ASN A 363 -20.26 7.40 0.55
N ASN A 364 -20.24 8.54 -0.15
CA ASN A 364 -20.84 9.80 0.28
C ASN A 364 -20.33 10.25 1.67
N GLU A 365 -19.02 10.10 1.86
CA GLU A 365 -18.31 10.45 3.10
C GLU A 365 -17.40 11.69 2.94
N LEU A 366 -17.55 12.45 1.82
CA LEU A 366 -16.80 13.69 1.57
C LEU A 366 -17.72 14.70 0.91
N TYR A 367 -17.87 15.86 1.55
CA TYR A 367 -18.66 16.98 1.07
C TYR A 367 -17.81 18.24 1.00
N ILE A 368 -18.04 19.08 -0.02
CA ILE A 368 -17.26 20.28 -0.32
C ILE A 368 -18.21 21.49 -0.28
N CYS A 369 -17.76 22.57 0.39
CA CYS A 369 -18.49 23.82 0.40
C CYS A 369 -18.59 24.42 -1.02
N ALA A 370 -19.75 24.89 -1.39
CA ALA A 370 -19.98 25.49 -2.70
C ALA A 370 -19.12 26.72 -2.96
N ASP A 371 -18.64 27.38 -1.90
CA ASP A 371 -17.75 28.55 -1.97
C ASP A 371 -16.30 28.20 -2.33
N ASN A 372 -15.90 26.93 -2.18
CA ASN A 372 -14.55 26.43 -2.51
C ASN A 372 -14.39 26.25 -4.03
N THR A 373 -14.34 27.36 -4.75
CA THR A 373 -14.45 27.37 -6.22
C THR A 373 -13.22 26.79 -6.92
N ASN A 374 -11.99 27.06 -6.41
CA ASN A 374 -10.76 26.48 -6.97
C ASN A 374 -10.70 24.97 -6.71
N SER A 375 -11.07 24.56 -5.50
CA SER A 375 -11.15 23.17 -5.10
C SER A 375 -12.09 22.35 -6.00
N LEU A 376 -13.29 22.87 -6.27
CA LEU A 376 -14.26 22.25 -7.16
C LEU A 376 -13.77 22.21 -8.61
N GLN A 377 -13.14 23.28 -9.09
CA GLN A 377 -12.61 23.37 -10.46
C GLN A 377 -11.46 22.39 -10.70
N GLU A 378 -10.49 22.32 -9.79
CA GLU A 378 -9.37 21.38 -9.91
C GLU A 378 -9.83 19.92 -9.82
N LEU A 379 -10.83 19.64 -8.99
CA LEU A 379 -11.35 18.29 -8.78
C LEU A 379 -11.92 17.66 -10.06
N VAL A 380 -12.62 18.42 -10.89
CA VAL A 380 -13.18 17.93 -12.16
C VAL A 380 -12.14 17.88 -13.28
N SER A 381 -11.05 18.64 -13.17
CA SER A 381 -9.95 18.69 -14.14
C SER A 381 -8.77 17.77 -13.76
N TYR A 382 -8.80 17.12 -12.59
CA TYR A 382 -7.74 16.23 -12.14
C TYR A 382 -7.81 14.89 -12.87
N VAL A 383 -6.91 14.70 -13.83
CA VAL A 383 -6.94 13.56 -14.77
C VAL A 383 -5.64 12.76 -14.74
N TRP A 384 -5.73 11.51 -15.16
CA TRP A 384 -4.57 10.64 -15.33
C TRP A 384 -3.69 11.08 -16.50
N ASP A 385 -2.38 10.92 -16.36
CA ASP A 385 -1.41 11.11 -17.44
C ASP A 385 -1.36 9.85 -18.32
N GLU A 386 -2.03 9.90 -19.46
CA GLU A 386 -2.09 8.78 -20.40
C GLU A 386 -0.71 8.43 -20.96
N LYS A 387 0.16 9.44 -21.23
CA LYS A 387 1.52 9.20 -21.70
C LYS A 387 2.38 8.50 -20.65
N ALA A 388 2.18 8.80 -19.37
CA ALA A 388 2.82 8.07 -18.29
C ALA A 388 2.29 6.64 -18.17
N ALA A 389 0.96 6.46 -18.32
CA ALA A 389 0.32 5.15 -18.30
C ALA A 389 0.81 4.22 -19.41
N GLU A 390 1.07 4.75 -20.62
CA GLU A 390 1.71 4.02 -21.73
C GLU A 390 3.13 3.52 -21.41
N ARG A 391 3.84 4.22 -20.51
CA ARG A 391 5.15 3.81 -19.99
C ARG A 391 5.05 2.91 -18.77
N GLY A 392 3.82 2.55 -18.34
CA GLY A 392 3.57 1.69 -17.19
C GLY A 392 3.54 2.42 -15.84
N GLU A 393 3.44 3.75 -15.84
CA GLU A 393 3.38 4.59 -14.66
C GLU A 393 1.98 5.17 -14.48
N ASP A 394 1.36 4.97 -13.33
CA ASP A 394 0.08 5.60 -13.00
C ASP A 394 0.34 6.86 -12.18
N LYS A 395 0.17 8.00 -12.79
CA LYS A 395 0.28 9.29 -12.11
C LYS A 395 -0.68 10.32 -12.70
N PRO A 396 -1.11 11.31 -11.90
CA PRO A 396 -1.89 12.43 -12.41
C PRO A 396 -1.04 13.36 -13.28
N ILE A 397 -1.70 14.10 -14.19
CA ILE A 397 -1.10 15.27 -14.83
C ILE A 397 -0.86 16.32 -13.75
N LYS A 398 0.37 16.84 -13.71
CA LYS A 398 0.80 17.89 -12.76
C LYS A 398 0.42 19.29 -13.29
N GLN A 399 -0.89 19.58 -13.28
CA GLN A 399 -1.44 20.85 -13.68
C GLN A 399 -2.78 21.09 -12.98
N ASN A 400 -2.94 22.23 -12.31
CA ASN A 400 -4.13 22.59 -11.55
C ASN A 400 -4.53 21.46 -10.58
N ASP A 401 -3.58 21.04 -9.76
CA ASP A 401 -3.72 19.88 -8.88
C ASP A 401 -3.47 20.21 -7.40
N HIS A 402 -3.29 21.49 -7.05
CA HIS A 402 -2.86 21.92 -5.73
C HIS A 402 -3.87 21.65 -4.62
N THR A 403 -5.15 21.90 -4.86
CA THR A 403 -6.22 21.55 -3.91
C THR A 403 -6.44 20.03 -3.88
N CYS A 404 -6.26 19.35 -5.03
CA CYS A 404 -6.33 17.88 -5.09
C CYS A 404 -5.19 17.22 -4.31
N ASP A 405 -3.98 17.77 -4.39
CA ASP A 405 -2.83 17.30 -3.63
C ASP A 405 -3.00 17.62 -2.13
N ALA A 406 -3.42 18.84 -1.76
CA ALA A 406 -3.74 19.18 -0.37
C ALA A 406 -4.81 18.24 0.22
N ARG A 407 -5.92 18.02 -0.51
CA ARG A 407 -7.00 17.08 -0.12
C ARG A 407 -6.47 15.67 0.10
N ARG A 408 -5.67 15.17 -0.83
CA ARG A 408 -5.05 13.85 -0.76
C ARG A 408 -4.16 13.73 0.47
N TYR A 409 -3.30 14.72 0.73
CA TYR A 409 -2.42 14.75 1.90
C TYR A 409 -3.20 14.67 3.20
N GLY A 410 -4.20 15.51 3.37
CA GLY A 410 -4.94 15.61 4.61
C GLY A 410 -5.83 14.41 4.89
N ILE A 411 -6.70 14.05 3.96
CA ILE A 411 -7.65 12.95 4.15
C ILE A 411 -6.92 11.62 4.33
N HIS A 412 -5.86 11.37 3.55
CA HIS A 412 -5.10 10.12 3.67
C HIS A 412 -4.32 10.05 4.98
N THR A 413 -3.71 11.15 5.41
CA THR A 413 -2.98 11.21 6.69
C THR A 413 -3.92 11.01 7.87
N ASP A 414 -5.05 11.72 7.91
CA ASP A 414 -6.05 11.54 8.98
C ASP A 414 -6.57 10.09 9.00
N TYR A 415 -6.93 9.53 7.85
CA TYR A 415 -7.37 8.14 7.74
C TYR A 415 -6.37 7.15 8.34
N LEU A 416 -5.07 7.30 8.06
CA LEU A 416 -4.03 6.44 8.61
C LEU A 416 -3.88 6.60 10.12
N LEU A 417 -3.94 7.84 10.63
CA LEU A 417 -3.89 8.12 12.07
C LEU A 417 -5.05 7.48 12.81
N GLN A 418 -6.28 7.57 12.29
CA GLN A 418 -7.45 6.93 12.91
C GLN A 418 -7.33 5.41 12.90
N ARG A 419 -6.83 4.80 11.83
CA ARG A 419 -6.57 3.35 11.80
C ARG A 419 -5.56 2.89 12.83
N VAL A 420 -4.53 3.69 13.10
CA VAL A 420 -3.55 3.38 14.15
C VAL A 420 -4.19 3.47 15.53
N LYS A 421 -4.99 4.51 15.80
CA LYS A 421 -5.72 4.67 17.07
C LYS A 421 -6.69 3.50 17.31
N GLN A 422 -7.48 3.15 16.31
CA GLN A 422 -8.43 2.03 16.39
C GLN A 422 -7.73 0.71 16.69
N ARG A 423 -6.62 0.40 16.00
CA ARG A 423 -5.84 -0.82 16.26
C ARG A 423 -5.23 -0.85 17.65
N LYS A 424 -4.86 0.31 18.21
CA LYS A 424 -4.36 0.41 19.56
C LYS A 424 -5.46 0.08 20.56
N LYS A 425 -6.65 0.69 20.39
CA LYS A 425 -7.84 0.43 21.21
C LYS A 425 -8.26 -1.05 21.18
N GLU A 426 -8.33 -1.66 20.00
CA GLU A 426 -8.65 -3.08 19.84
C GLU A 426 -7.61 -4.02 20.53
N ARG A 427 -6.36 -3.59 20.64
CA ARG A 427 -5.32 -4.34 21.36
C ARG A 427 -5.46 -4.21 22.88
N GLU A 428 -5.78 -3.03 23.37
CA GLU A 428 -6.02 -2.75 24.79
C GLU A 428 -7.25 -3.52 25.27
N GLU A 429 -8.38 -3.46 24.54
CA GLU A 429 -9.60 -4.22 24.84
C GLU A 429 -9.37 -5.74 24.86
N ARG A 430 -8.52 -6.27 23.98
CA ARG A 430 -8.16 -7.70 24.00
C ARG A 430 -7.28 -8.07 25.20
N SER A 431 -6.38 -7.18 25.64
CA SER A 431 -5.55 -7.41 26.81
C SER A 431 -6.36 -7.40 28.11
N ASP A 432 -7.39 -6.56 28.20
CA ASP A 432 -8.27 -6.47 29.38
C ASP A 432 -9.24 -7.66 29.47
N HIS A 433 -9.70 -8.22 28.34
CA HIS A 433 -10.47 -9.47 28.34
C HIS A 433 -9.66 -10.71 28.72
N ASP A 434 -8.34 -10.71 28.51
CA ASP A 434 -7.46 -11.80 28.95
C ASP A 434 -7.10 -11.74 30.46
N VAL A 435 -7.41 -10.64 31.15
CA VAL A 435 -7.12 -10.45 32.59
C VAL A 435 -8.36 -10.74 33.48
N GLY A 436 -9.54 -10.92 32.88
CA GLY A 436 -10.83 -11.04 33.57
C GLY A 436 -11.22 -12.46 34.04
N TRP A 437 -10.34 -13.47 33.97
CA TRP A 437 -10.58 -14.82 34.49
C TRP A 437 -9.44 -15.24 35.40
N VAL A 438 -9.54 -14.90 36.66
CA VAL A 438 -8.85 -15.52 37.78
C VAL A 438 -9.91 -16.11 38.73
#